data_cf37193062fcaddcc234c48017a8046b
#
_entry.id   cf37193062fcaddcc234c48017a8046b
#
_cell.length_a   1.000
_cell.length_b   1.000
_cell.length_c   1.000
_cell.angle_alpha   90.00
_cell.angle_beta   90.00
_cell.angle_gamma   90.00
#
_symmetry.space_group_name_H-M   'P 1'
#
loop_
_entity.id
_entity.type
_entity.pdbx_description
1 polymer ?
#
loop_
_entity_poly.entity_id
_entity_poly.type
_entity_poly.pdbx_seq_one_letter_code
_entity_poly.pdbx_strand_id
1 'polypeptide(L)'
;MNSLVLIDTSGWICFFSRRGYDEIKKVISTLLDEDRVAITGPILIELVQGARTEKEKEDIKRYMRGIHWLPVMDDHWHKAAELAFNLRRKGITSSAIDTLIATLAMEYDCHLLHKDSHFDLISRSFPLKCYQ
;
A
#
# COMPACT_ATOMS: atom_id res chain seq x y z
N MET A 1 -1.72 12.15 -17.88
CA MET A 1 -1.22 12.26 -16.50
C MET A 1 -0.93 10.89 -15.93
N ASN A 2 0.15 10.79 -15.16
CA ASN A 2 0.50 9.53 -14.51
C ASN A 2 -0.36 9.32 -13.29
N SER A 3 -0.90 8.12 -13.12
CA SER A 3 -1.67 7.75 -11.95
C SER A 3 -0.77 7.62 -10.73
N LEU A 4 -1.36 7.79 -9.54
CA LEU A 4 -0.65 7.58 -8.30
C LEU A 4 -0.42 6.10 -8.06
N VAL A 5 0.62 5.79 -7.31
CA VAL A 5 0.96 4.45 -6.88
C VAL A 5 0.91 4.41 -5.36
N LEU A 6 0.01 3.59 -4.83
CA LEU A 6 -0.07 3.33 -3.39
C LEU A 6 0.91 2.20 -3.09
N ILE A 7 1.87 2.47 -2.20
CA ILE A 7 2.87 1.47 -1.84
C ILE A 7 2.46 0.83 -0.52
N ASP A 8 2.23 -0.49 -0.57
CA ASP A 8 1.88 -1.26 0.63
C ASP A 8 3.07 -1.34 1.58
N THR A 9 2.79 -1.65 2.84
CA THR A 9 3.81 -1.85 3.87
C THR A 9 4.91 -2.80 3.39
N SER A 10 4.54 -3.90 2.71
CA SER A 10 5.52 -4.87 2.20
C SER A 10 6.53 -4.24 1.24
N GLY A 11 6.08 -3.31 0.40
CA GLY A 11 6.98 -2.57 -0.50
C GLY A 11 7.91 -1.64 0.25
N TRP A 12 7.37 -0.90 1.21
CA TRP A 12 8.18 0.03 2.00
C TRP A 12 9.23 -0.68 2.84
N ILE A 13 8.91 -1.86 3.39
CA ILE A 13 9.86 -2.66 4.15
C ILE A 13 11.09 -2.99 3.29
N CYS A 14 10.86 -3.35 2.02
CA CYS A 14 11.95 -3.57 1.08
C CYS A 14 12.75 -2.29 0.84
N PHE A 15 12.07 -1.16 0.66
CA PHE A 15 12.71 0.13 0.40
C PHE A 15 13.62 0.56 1.57
N PHE A 16 13.17 0.37 2.82
CA PHE A 16 13.94 0.75 4.00
C PHE A 16 14.95 -0.30 4.43
N SER A 17 14.99 -1.45 3.78
CA SER A 17 15.95 -2.51 4.08
C SER A 17 17.38 -2.05 3.77
N ARG A 18 18.33 -2.40 4.63
CA ARG A 18 19.72 -2.00 4.43
C ARG A 18 20.39 -2.73 3.28
N ARG A 19 19.95 -3.97 3.00
CA ARG A 19 20.56 -4.82 1.98
C ARG A 19 19.49 -5.45 1.09
N GLY A 20 19.86 -5.64 -0.15
CA GLY A 20 18.98 -6.30 -1.11
C GLY A 20 17.88 -5.42 -1.66
N TYR A 21 17.00 -6.01 -2.44
CA TYR A 21 15.85 -5.37 -3.02
C TYR A 21 16.20 -4.17 -3.91
N ASP A 22 17.32 -4.26 -4.63
CA ASP A 22 17.81 -3.14 -5.44
C ASP A 22 16.81 -2.70 -6.49
N GLU A 23 16.12 -3.62 -7.12
CA GLU A 23 15.13 -3.30 -8.15
C GLU A 23 13.95 -2.51 -7.59
N ILE A 24 13.35 -2.98 -6.48
CA ILE A 24 12.21 -2.30 -5.90
C ILE A 24 12.60 -0.95 -5.31
N LYS A 25 13.79 -0.85 -4.73
CA LYS A 25 14.31 0.43 -4.23
C LYS A 25 14.43 1.44 -5.36
N LYS A 26 14.91 1.01 -6.52
CA LYS A 26 15.05 1.86 -7.68
C LYS A 26 13.68 2.30 -8.21
N VAL A 27 12.73 1.37 -8.28
CA VAL A 27 11.37 1.67 -8.73
C VAL A 27 10.72 2.71 -7.81
N ILE A 28 10.81 2.50 -6.49
CA ILE A 28 10.21 3.44 -5.53
C ILE A 28 10.90 4.80 -5.60
N SER A 29 12.23 4.83 -5.69
CA SER A 29 12.97 6.09 -5.83
C SER A 29 12.52 6.87 -7.06
N THR A 30 12.33 6.19 -8.18
CA THR A 30 11.84 6.81 -9.41
C THR A 30 10.43 7.37 -9.23
N LEU A 31 9.54 6.60 -8.59
CA LEU A 31 8.18 7.06 -8.32
C LEU A 31 8.15 8.26 -7.40
N LEU A 32 9.02 8.28 -6.39
CA LEU A 32 9.16 9.44 -5.49
C LEU A 32 9.62 10.68 -6.26
N ASP A 33 10.61 10.52 -7.15
CA ASP A 33 11.11 11.61 -7.97
C ASP A 33 10.03 12.15 -8.91
N GLU A 34 9.15 11.29 -9.38
CA GLU A 34 8.03 11.65 -10.27
C GLU A 34 6.81 12.19 -9.53
N ASP A 35 6.87 12.28 -8.19
CA ASP A 35 5.75 12.73 -7.35
C ASP A 35 4.50 11.88 -7.56
N ARG A 36 4.68 10.56 -7.65
CA ARG A 36 3.60 9.61 -7.94
C ARG A 36 3.26 8.69 -6.77
N VAL A 37 3.84 8.91 -5.59
CA VAL A 37 3.66 8.00 -4.46
C VAL A 37 2.58 8.50 -3.53
N ALA A 38 1.71 7.59 -3.11
CA ALA A 38 0.65 7.84 -2.15
C ALA A 38 0.81 6.97 -0.90
N ILE A 39 0.28 7.46 0.21
CA ILE A 39 0.26 6.78 1.50
C ILE A 39 -1.13 6.94 2.11
N THR A 40 -1.52 5.99 2.94
CA THR A 40 -2.77 6.06 3.69
C THR A 40 -2.52 5.68 5.14
N GLY A 41 -3.44 6.07 6.04
CA GLY A 41 -3.27 5.90 7.48
C GLY A 41 -2.91 4.50 7.94
N PRO A 42 -3.60 3.45 7.48
CA PRO A 42 -3.27 2.08 7.89
C PRO A 42 -1.81 1.69 7.62
N ILE A 43 -1.28 2.09 6.47
CA ILE A 43 0.11 1.79 6.10
C ILE A 43 1.07 2.56 6.99
N LEU A 44 0.77 3.83 7.27
CA LEU A 44 1.61 4.64 8.18
C LEU A 44 1.70 3.99 9.55
N ILE A 45 0.58 3.51 10.09
CA ILE A 45 0.56 2.84 11.39
C ILE A 45 1.48 1.61 11.37
N GLU A 46 1.35 0.78 10.35
CA GLU A 46 2.15 -0.44 10.26
C GLU A 46 3.65 -0.15 10.15
N LEU A 47 4.02 0.85 9.37
CA LEU A 47 5.42 1.22 9.20
C LEU A 47 6.02 1.76 10.49
N VAL A 48 5.34 2.67 11.16
CA VAL A 48 5.84 3.28 12.40
C VAL A 48 5.87 2.24 13.52
N GLN A 49 4.86 1.37 13.60
CA GLN A 49 4.82 0.30 14.57
C GLN A 49 6.01 -0.65 14.42
N GLY A 50 6.46 -0.88 13.19
CA GLY A 50 7.60 -1.75 12.90
C GLY A 50 8.96 -1.13 13.10
N ALA A 51 9.05 0.19 13.36
CA ALA A 51 10.32 0.86 13.61
C ALA A 51 10.95 0.37 14.92
N ARG A 52 12.24 0.11 14.90
CA ARG A 52 12.97 -0.42 16.05
C ARG A 52 13.63 0.66 16.89
N THR A 53 13.89 1.82 16.31
CA THR A 53 14.56 2.93 16.97
C THR A 53 13.86 4.24 16.69
N GLU A 54 14.14 5.27 17.52
CA GLU A 54 13.62 6.61 17.27
C GLU A 54 14.07 7.13 15.89
N LYS A 55 15.31 6.81 15.51
CA LYS A 55 15.85 7.24 14.22
C LYS A 55 15.07 6.63 13.07
N GLU A 56 14.80 5.33 13.11
CA GLU A 56 14.01 4.66 12.09
C GLU A 56 12.60 5.28 11.97
N LYS A 57 11.98 5.53 13.11
CA LYS A 57 10.65 6.17 13.15
C LYS A 57 10.68 7.54 12.48
N GLU A 58 11.67 8.36 12.82
CA GLU A 58 11.78 9.70 12.26
C GLU A 58 12.07 9.67 10.75
N ASP A 59 12.91 8.72 10.32
CA ASP A 59 13.22 8.55 8.90
C ASP A 59 11.95 8.21 8.11
N ILE A 60 11.15 7.26 8.62
CA ILE A 60 9.89 6.87 8.00
C ILE A 60 8.96 8.09 7.89
N LYS A 61 8.77 8.79 8.99
CA LYS A 61 7.88 9.96 9.03
C LYS A 61 8.33 11.06 8.07
N ARG A 62 9.64 11.23 7.91
CA ARG A 62 10.19 12.21 6.98
C ARG A 62 9.82 11.89 5.53
N TYR A 63 9.95 10.62 5.12
CA TYR A 63 9.54 10.21 3.79
C TYR A 63 8.04 10.45 3.56
N MET A 64 7.23 10.16 4.56
CA MET A 64 5.77 10.24 4.43
C MET A 64 5.23 11.66 4.31
N ARG A 65 5.98 12.67 4.76
CA ARG A 65 5.53 14.07 4.71
C ARG A 65 5.43 14.62 3.30
N GLY A 66 6.22 14.13 2.38
CA GLY A 66 6.30 14.68 1.03
C GLY A 66 5.46 13.96 -0.01
N ILE A 67 4.67 12.97 0.39
CA ILE A 67 3.92 12.16 -0.56
C ILE A 67 2.41 12.37 -0.40
N HIS A 68 1.64 11.92 -1.39
CA HIS A 68 0.20 12.16 -1.44
C HIS A 68 -0.52 11.36 -0.35
N TRP A 69 -1.35 12.03 0.42
CA TRP A 69 -2.14 11.40 1.48
C TRP A 69 -3.50 11.02 0.97
N LEU A 70 -3.88 9.75 1.11
CA LEU A 70 -5.20 9.23 0.74
C LEU A 70 -6.00 8.97 2.02
N PRO A 71 -6.95 9.85 2.37
CA PRO A 71 -7.72 9.65 3.60
C PRO A 71 -8.68 8.46 3.49
N VAL A 72 -8.91 7.78 4.61
CA VAL A 72 -9.91 6.74 4.72
C VAL A 72 -11.22 7.42 5.11
N MET A 73 -12.18 7.43 4.19
CA MET A 73 -13.48 8.02 4.41
C MET A 73 -14.46 6.96 4.93
N ASP A 74 -15.57 7.40 5.53
CA ASP A 74 -16.56 6.47 6.09
C ASP A 74 -17.03 5.45 5.05
N ASP A 75 -17.26 5.89 3.84
CA ASP A 75 -17.72 5.03 2.74
C ASP A 75 -16.72 3.92 2.42
N HIS A 76 -15.43 4.18 2.61
CA HIS A 76 -14.40 3.18 2.35
C HIS A 76 -14.50 1.99 3.29
N TRP A 77 -14.89 2.22 4.55
CA TRP A 77 -15.10 1.13 5.50
C TRP A 77 -16.21 0.19 5.04
N HIS A 78 -17.31 0.77 4.56
CA HIS A 78 -18.45 -0.02 4.06
C HIS A 78 -18.07 -0.81 2.81
N LYS A 79 -17.35 -0.19 1.89
CA LYS A 79 -16.89 -0.85 0.67
C LYS A 79 -15.88 -1.96 0.98
N ALA A 80 -14.99 -1.74 1.94
CA ALA A 80 -14.05 -2.76 2.38
C ALA A 80 -14.79 -3.95 3.01
N ALA A 81 -15.83 -3.69 3.78
CA ALA A 81 -16.65 -4.76 4.37
C ALA A 81 -17.31 -5.62 3.29
N GLU A 82 -17.83 -4.99 2.23
CA GLU A 82 -18.41 -5.71 1.09
C GLU A 82 -17.34 -6.53 0.36
N LEU A 83 -16.18 -5.95 0.14
CA LEU A 83 -15.07 -6.66 -0.50
C LEU A 83 -14.66 -7.87 0.34
N ALA A 84 -14.55 -7.71 1.67
CA ALA A 84 -14.18 -8.78 2.57
C ALA A 84 -15.16 -9.95 2.48
N PHE A 85 -16.44 -9.66 2.44
CA PHE A 85 -17.48 -10.67 2.28
C PHE A 85 -17.31 -11.42 0.95
N ASN A 86 -17.12 -10.69 -0.13
CA ASN A 86 -16.98 -11.28 -1.45
C ASN A 86 -15.69 -12.09 -1.62
N LEU A 87 -14.60 -11.65 -1.01
CA LEU A 87 -13.33 -12.40 -1.02
C LEU A 87 -13.52 -13.75 -0.34
N ARG A 88 -14.15 -13.76 0.83
CA ARG A 88 -14.37 -14.99 1.57
C ARG A 88 -15.24 -15.97 0.78
N ARG A 89 -16.25 -15.48 0.08
CA ARG A 89 -17.10 -16.32 -0.75
C ARG A 89 -16.32 -16.96 -1.90
N LYS A 90 -15.26 -16.34 -2.36
CA LYS A 90 -14.37 -16.88 -3.39
C LYS A 90 -13.24 -17.72 -2.81
N GLY A 91 -13.22 -17.95 -1.50
CA GLY A 91 -12.19 -18.73 -0.84
C GLY A 91 -10.87 -17.99 -0.66
N ILE A 92 -10.89 -16.67 -0.77
CA ILE A 92 -9.68 -15.84 -0.61
C ILE A 92 -9.66 -15.29 0.82
N THR A 93 -8.61 -15.63 1.57
CA THR A 93 -8.42 -15.11 2.92
C THR A 93 -7.58 -13.84 2.84
N SER A 94 -8.09 -12.76 3.44
CA SER A 94 -7.41 -11.47 3.48
C SER A 94 -7.69 -10.83 4.83
N SER A 95 -6.67 -10.20 5.42
CA SER A 95 -6.85 -9.47 6.67
C SER A 95 -7.73 -8.24 6.44
N ALA A 96 -8.29 -7.70 7.52
CA ALA A 96 -9.12 -6.50 7.43
C ALA A 96 -8.31 -5.33 6.86
N ILE A 97 -7.06 -5.18 7.27
CA ILE A 97 -6.19 -4.09 6.81
C ILE A 97 -5.84 -4.26 5.33
N ASP A 98 -5.46 -5.46 4.90
CA ASP A 98 -5.13 -5.70 3.49
C ASP A 98 -6.36 -5.47 2.60
N THR A 99 -7.54 -5.90 3.07
CA THR A 99 -8.79 -5.67 2.37
C THR A 99 -9.07 -4.17 2.23
N LEU A 100 -8.84 -3.41 3.29
CA LEU A 100 -9.00 -1.96 3.26
C LEU A 100 -8.02 -1.31 2.28
N ILE A 101 -6.76 -1.73 2.31
CA ILE A 101 -5.73 -1.19 1.39
C ILE A 101 -6.12 -1.47 -0.06
N ALA A 102 -6.57 -2.67 -0.38
CA ALA A 102 -7.03 -3.01 -1.72
C ALA A 102 -8.22 -2.13 -2.12
N THR A 103 -9.17 -1.93 -1.20
CA THR A 103 -10.34 -1.06 -1.42
C THR A 103 -9.90 0.36 -1.75
N LEU A 104 -8.97 0.92 -0.97
CA LEU A 104 -8.48 2.28 -1.18
C LEU A 104 -7.79 2.42 -2.54
N ALA A 105 -6.96 1.45 -2.92
CA ALA A 105 -6.31 1.48 -4.21
C ALA A 105 -7.33 1.51 -5.35
N MET A 106 -8.37 0.70 -5.26
CA MET A 106 -9.44 0.69 -6.27
C MET A 106 -10.25 1.99 -6.27
N GLU A 107 -10.62 2.50 -5.09
CA GLU A 107 -11.47 3.69 -4.97
C GLU A 107 -10.75 4.96 -5.43
N TYR A 108 -9.45 5.06 -5.17
CA TYR A 108 -8.65 6.19 -5.62
C TYR A 108 -8.03 6.00 -7.00
N ASP A 109 -8.34 4.89 -7.65
CA ASP A 109 -7.81 4.54 -8.98
C ASP A 109 -6.29 4.57 -9.02
N CYS A 110 -5.66 4.03 -7.98
CA CYS A 110 -4.22 3.90 -7.86
C CYS A 110 -3.77 2.51 -8.25
N HIS A 111 -2.54 2.40 -8.76
CA HIS A 111 -1.87 1.11 -8.80
C HIS A 111 -1.35 0.79 -7.41
N LEU A 112 -1.36 -0.47 -7.04
CA LEU A 112 -0.83 -0.94 -5.76
C LEU A 112 0.51 -1.63 -5.99
N LEU A 113 1.57 -1.09 -5.36
CA LEU A 113 2.89 -1.72 -5.37
C LEU A 113 3.06 -2.51 -4.08
N HIS A 114 3.32 -3.80 -4.20
CA HIS A 114 3.41 -4.68 -3.04
C HIS A 114 4.40 -5.83 -3.29
N LYS A 115 4.74 -6.51 -2.21
CA LYS A 115 5.52 -7.75 -2.22
C LYS A 115 4.77 -8.86 -1.47
N ASP A 116 3.44 -8.83 -1.54
CA ASP A 116 2.57 -9.79 -0.86
C ASP A 116 1.63 -10.42 -1.89
N SER A 117 1.74 -11.73 -2.06
CA SER A 117 0.95 -12.48 -3.06
C SER A 117 -0.56 -12.43 -2.85
N HIS A 118 -1.03 -12.06 -1.66
CA HIS A 118 -2.46 -11.91 -1.39
C HIS A 118 -3.12 -10.91 -2.34
N PHE A 119 -2.43 -9.81 -2.64
CA PHE A 119 -2.98 -8.80 -3.52
C PHE A 119 -3.09 -9.30 -4.97
N ASP A 120 -2.19 -10.17 -5.39
CA ASP A 120 -2.28 -10.78 -6.71
C ASP A 120 -3.54 -11.65 -6.83
N LEU A 121 -3.87 -12.38 -5.77
CA LEU A 121 -5.10 -13.17 -5.73
C LEU A 121 -6.34 -12.28 -5.86
N ILE A 122 -6.36 -11.17 -5.14
CA ILE A 122 -7.46 -10.21 -5.21
C ILE A 122 -7.60 -9.66 -6.63
N SER A 123 -6.48 -9.30 -7.27
CA SER A 123 -6.48 -8.70 -8.60
C SER A 123 -7.03 -9.62 -9.69
N ARG A 124 -7.04 -10.94 -9.46
CA ARG A 124 -7.60 -11.90 -10.43
C ARG A 124 -9.12 -11.84 -10.52
N SER A 125 -9.79 -11.41 -9.45
CA SER A 125 -11.26 -11.42 -9.37
C SER A 125 -11.88 -10.05 -9.18
N PHE A 126 -11.08 -9.04 -8.86
CA PHE A 126 -11.55 -7.68 -8.60
C PHE A 126 -10.66 -6.69 -9.35
N PRO A 127 -11.18 -5.46 -9.61
CA PRO A 127 -10.43 -4.49 -10.43
C PRO A 127 -9.29 -3.78 -9.68
N LEU A 128 -8.50 -4.54 -8.96
CA LEU A 128 -7.29 -4.07 -8.30
C LEU A 128 -6.14 -4.10 -9.32
N LYS A 129 -5.51 -2.94 -9.54
CA LYS A 129 -4.38 -2.82 -10.46
C LYS A 129 -3.09 -2.89 -9.67
N CYS A 130 -2.31 -3.95 -9.88
CA CYS A 130 -1.00 -4.08 -9.24
C CYS A 130 0.06 -3.44 -10.11
N TYR A 131 0.98 -2.70 -9.48
CA TYR A 131 2.06 -2.03 -10.20
C TYR A 131 3.14 -3.05 -10.57
N GLN A 132 3.51 -3.03 -11.81
CA GLN A 132 4.49 -3.97 -12.35
C GLN A 132 5.80 -3.26 -12.69
#